data_d94651477120a412656e0705c5044439
#
_entry.id   d94651477120a412656e0705c5044439
#
_cell.length_a   1.000
_cell.length_b   1.000
_cell.length_c   1.000
_cell.angle_alpha   90.00
_cell.angle_beta   90.00
_cell.angle_gamma   90.00
#
_symmetry.space_group_name_H-M   'P 1'
#
loop_
_entity.id
_entity.type
_entity.pdbx_description
1 polymer ?
#
loop_
_entity_poly.entity_id
_entity_poly.type
_entity_poly.pdbx_seq_one_letter_code
_entity_poly.pdbx_strand_id
1 'polypeptide(L)'
;MEINTDTIISVQDLVKTYNGGKVTALDHCSMDVKKGQVIAIIGPSGSGKSTMLRSLNLLEEPTSGQIYFNGTELTSKKIDINLHRQKMGMVFQHFNLFPHKTVLENIMLAPVTLKIQSEEEARTHAEKLLARVDLLDKAEEYPNMLSGGQKQRIAIVRALAMEPEVMLFDEPTSALDPEMVGEVLDVMKELAHEGMTMIVVTHEMGFAREVADKIVFMADGQILEKGTPEEIFDHPQNERTKCFIEKVL
;
A
#
# COMPACT_ATOMS: atom_id res chain seq x y z
N MET A 1 -17.65 7.59 19.43
CA MET A 1 -17.95 6.44 18.54
C MET A 1 -17.05 5.30 18.99
N GLU A 2 -17.62 4.16 19.34
CA GLU A 2 -16.82 2.97 19.62
C GLU A 2 -16.22 2.50 18.29
N ILE A 3 -14.89 2.56 18.14
CA ILE A 3 -14.19 1.96 17.00
C ILE A 3 -14.37 0.45 17.18
N ASN A 4 -14.96 -0.19 16.18
CA ASN A 4 -15.16 -1.65 16.17
C ASN A 4 -13.80 -2.32 16.37
N THR A 5 -13.70 -3.29 17.27
CA THR A 5 -12.45 -4.00 17.63
C THR A 5 -11.73 -4.63 16.45
N ASP A 6 -12.42 -4.86 15.31
CA ASP A 6 -11.85 -5.43 14.08
C ASP A 6 -11.26 -4.37 13.12
N THR A 7 -11.49 -3.06 13.39
CA THR A 7 -11.00 -1.98 12.51
C THR A 7 -9.55 -1.67 12.85
N ILE A 8 -8.64 -1.88 11.88
CA ILE A 8 -7.20 -1.58 12.02
C ILE A 8 -6.87 -0.13 11.61
N ILE A 9 -7.51 0.38 10.54
CA ILE A 9 -7.40 1.78 10.10
C ILE A 9 -8.79 2.38 9.97
N SER A 10 -8.99 3.58 10.53
CA SER A 10 -10.19 4.39 10.30
C SER A 10 -9.81 5.79 9.85
N VAL A 11 -10.38 6.23 8.76
CA VAL A 11 -10.21 7.56 8.18
C VAL A 11 -11.53 8.31 8.29
N GLN A 12 -11.51 9.49 8.88
CA GLN A 12 -12.70 10.28 9.16
C GLN A 12 -12.54 11.69 8.60
N ASP A 13 -13.41 12.00 7.65
CA ASP A 13 -13.58 13.34 7.08
C ASP A 13 -12.26 13.98 6.59
N LEU A 14 -11.45 13.18 5.89
CA LEU A 14 -10.10 13.56 5.50
C LEU A 14 -10.10 14.56 4.34
N VAL A 15 -9.42 15.68 4.55
CA VAL A 15 -9.22 16.71 3.53
C VAL A 15 -7.73 16.94 3.32
N LYS A 16 -7.31 17.03 2.06
CA LYS A 16 -5.96 17.45 1.69
C LYS A 16 -6.00 18.48 0.60
N THR A 17 -5.44 19.66 0.88
CA THR A 17 -5.27 20.73 -0.09
C THR A 17 -3.81 21.06 -0.29
N TYR A 18 -3.46 21.52 -1.49
CA TYR A 18 -2.14 21.99 -1.87
C TYR A 18 -2.19 23.45 -2.35
N ASN A 19 -1.04 24.08 -2.42
CA ASN A 19 -0.87 25.44 -2.97
C ASN A 19 -1.83 26.49 -2.31
N GLY A 20 -1.93 26.44 -0.97
CA GLY A 20 -2.78 27.39 -0.24
C GLY A 20 -4.28 27.23 -0.52
N GLY A 21 -4.74 25.99 -0.77
CA GLY A 21 -6.15 25.68 -1.01
C GLY A 21 -6.59 25.72 -2.47
N LYS A 22 -5.66 25.97 -3.43
CA LYS A 22 -5.99 26.02 -4.87
C LYS A 22 -6.26 24.65 -5.48
N VAL A 23 -5.71 23.59 -4.91
CA VAL A 23 -5.90 22.21 -5.37
C VAL A 23 -6.39 21.39 -4.20
N THR A 24 -7.58 20.84 -4.31
CA THR A 24 -8.13 19.87 -3.34
C THR A 24 -7.86 18.46 -3.85
N ALA A 25 -6.94 17.75 -3.23
CA ALA A 25 -6.58 16.38 -3.59
C ALA A 25 -7.43 15.34 -2.87
N LEU A 26 -7.88 15.65 -1.65
CA LEU A 26 -8.87 14.88 -0.91
C LEU A 26 -9.94 15.82 -0.38
N ASP A 27 -11.19 15.44 -0.56
CA ASP A 27 -12.37 16.21 -0.19
C ASP A 27 -13.32 15.34 0.63
N HIS A 28 -13.26 15.48 1.95
CA HIS A 28 -14.12 14.81 2.92
C HIS A 28 -14.16 13.26 2.78
N CYS A 29 -12.99 12.64 2.59
CA CYS A 29 -12.89 11.19 2.42
C CYS A 29 -12.99 10.45 3.76
N SER A 30 -13.81 9.40 3.80
CA SER A 30 -13.94 8.52 4.98
C SER A 30 -13.97 7.06 4.58
N MET A 31 -13.15 6.23 5.26
CA MET A 31 -13.15 4.78 5.06
C MET A 31 -12.62 4.05 6.28
N ASP A 32 -13.05 2.80 6.45
CA ASP A 32 -12.54 1.87 7.46
C ASP A 32 -11.95 0.65 6.79
N VAL A 33 -10.86 0.14 7.38
CA VAL A 33 -10.15 -1.07 6.97
C VAL A 33 -10.17 -2.05 8.13
N LYS A 34 -10.63 -3.26 7.89
CA LYS A 34 -10.59 -4.34 8.89
C LYS A 34 -9.29 -5.11 8.84
N LYS A 35 -8.91 -5.73 9.94
CA LYS A 35 -7.77 -6.62 9.99
C LYS A 35 -7.95 -7.79 9.03
N GLY A 36 -6.92 -8.11 8.25
CA GLY A 36 -6.95 -9.16 7.22
C GLY A 36 -7.70 -8.78 5.94
N GLN A 37 -8.24 -7.55 5.85
CA GLN A 37 -8.99 -7.10 4.68
C GLN A 37 -8.06 -6.55 3.60
N VAL A 38 -8.35 -6.88 2.34
CA VAL A 38 -7.73 -6.30 1.16
C VAL A 38 -8.66 -5.26 0.55
N ILE A 39 -8.21 -4.00 0.51
CA ILE A 39 -8.93 -2.90 -0.15
C ILE A 39 -8.15 -2.47 -1.40
N ALA A 40 -8.81 -2.50 -2.56
CA ALA A 40 -8.27 -1.88 -3.76
C ALA A 40 -8.89 -0.49 -3.98
N ILE A 41 -8.04 0.52 -4.17
CA ILE A 41 -8.43 1.89 -4.49
C ILE A 41 -8.20 2.09 -5.99
N ILE A 42 -9.28 2.34 -6.74
CA ILE A 42 -9.27 2.52 -8.19
C ILE A 42 -9.84 3.88 -8.58
N GLY A 43 -9.62 4.30 -9.82
CA GLY A 43 -10.15 5.56 -10.36
C GLY A 43 -9.18 6.24 -11.32
N PRO A 44 -9.58 7.32 -11.99
CA PRO A 44 -8.76 8.02 -12.98
C PRO A 44 -7.48 8.61 -12.36
N SER A 45 -6.49 8.91 -13.22
CA SER A 45 -5.28 9.62 -12.79
C SER A 45 -5.63 10.99 -12.21
N GLY A 46 -4.94 11.40 -11.14
CA GLY A 46 -5.19 12.66 -10.46
C GLY A 46 -6.42 12.68 -9.54
N SER A 47 -7.10 11.54 -9.31
CA SER A 47 -8.29 11.47 -8.43
C SER A 47 -8.00 11.49 -6.93
N GLY A 48 -6.72 11.54 -6.53
CA GLY A 48 -6.34 11.58 -5.11
C GLY A 48 -5.95 10.23 -4.49
N LYS A 49 -5.94 9.11 -5.23
CA LYS A 49 -5.65 7.75 -4.72
C LYS A 49 -4.33 7.65 -3.95
N SER A 50 -3.22 8.04 -4.57
CA SER A 50 -1.90 8.03 -3.93
C SER A 50 -1.82 8.99 -2.75
N THR A 51 -2.50 10.15 -2.82
CA THR A 51 -2.60 11.09 -1.69
C THR A 51 -3.35 10.44 -0.52
N MET A 52 -4.47 9.75 -0.79
CA MET A 52 -5.22 9.01 0.21
C MET A 52 -4.35 7.93 0.86
N LEU A 53 -3.69 7.09 0.05
CA LEU A 53 -2.83 6.02 0.55
C LEU A 53 -1.68 6.56 1.40
N ARG A 54 -0.96 7.59 0.92
CA ARG A 54 0.17 8.21 1.63
C ARG A 54 -0.25 8.98 2.88
N SER A 55 -1.50 9.39 2.97
CA SER A 55 -2.02 10.01 4.19
C SER A 55 -2.18 9.00 5.32
N LEU A 56 -2.43 7.71 5.03
CA LEU A 56 -2.64 6.67 6.06
C LEU A 56 -1.44 6.49 7.00
N ASN A 57 -0.22 6.75 6.51
CA ASN A 57 1.00 6.72 7.31
C ASN A 57 1.63 8.12 7.51
N LEU A 58 0.87 9.18 7.23
CA LEU A 58 1.27 10.59 7.31
C LEU A 58 2.55 10.93 6.50
N LEU A 59 2.84 10.22 5.39
CA LEU A 59 3.80 10.71 4.40
C LEU A 59 3.24 11.94 3.69
N GLU A 60 1.90 12.00 3.55
CA GLU A 60 1.15 13.20 3.20
C GLU A 60 0.31 13.63 4.39
N GLU A 61 0.70 14.69 5.07
CA GLU A 61 -0.08 15.22 6.19
C GLU A 61 -1.39 15.82 5.69
N PRO A 62 -2.56 15.38 6.20
CA PRO A 62 -3.84 15.94 5.82
C PRO A 62 -3.98 17.40 6.28
N THR A 63 -4.82 18.17 5.58
CA THR A 63 -5.16 19.56 5.97
C THR A 63 -6.13 19.54 7.15
N SER A 64 -7.07 18.60 7.15
CA SER A 64 -8.03 18.36 8.24
C SER A 64 -8.54 16.92 8.19
N GLY A 65 -9.34 16.53 9.19
CA GLY A 65 -9.82 15.17 9.37
C GLY A 65 -8.91 14.35 10.29
N GLN A 66 -9.27 13.10 10.51
CA GLN A 66 -8.60 12.24 11.50
C GLN A 66 -8.29 10.88 10.89
N ILE A 67 -7.15 10.33 11.28
CA ILE A 67 -6.72 8.98 10.89
C ILE A 67 -6.37 8.23 12.17
N TYR A 68 -6.97 7.05 12.31
CA TYR A 68 -6.72 6.15 13.43
C TYR A 68 -6.05 4.88 12.94
N PHE A 69 -5.08 4.39 13.68
CA PHE A 69 -4.44 3.10 13.48
C PHE A 69 -4.41 2.34 14.81
N ASN A 70 -4.98 1.13 14.85
CA ASN A 70 -5.16 0.36 16.09
C ASN A 70 -5.77 1.20 17.22
N GLY A 71 -6.78 2.03 16.91
CA GLY A 71 -7.45 2.90 17.88
C GLY A 71 -6.66 4.15 18.28
N THR A 72 -5.41 4.32 17.82
CA THR A 72 -4.59 5.52 18.11
C THR A 72 -4.77 6.54 17.00
N GLU A 73 -5.10 7.79 17.36
CA GLU A 73 -5.21 8.89 16.40
C GLU A 73 -3.83 9.35 15.92
N LEU A 74 -3.49 9.03 14.65
CA LEU A 74 -2.20 9.37 14.05
C LEU A 74 -2.05 10.87 13.76
N THR A 75 -3.14 11.57 13.50
CA THR A 75 -3.17 13.01 13.23
C THR A 75 -2.97 13.87 14.46
N SER A 76 -2.95 13.26 15.64
CA SER A 76 -2.66 13.96 16.92
C SER A 76 -1.19 14.39 17.00
N LYS A 77 -0.94 15.65 17.38
CA LYS A 77 0.42 16.21 17.57
C LYS A 77 1.23 15.57 18.71
N LYS A 78 0.62 14.67 19.50
CA LYS A 78 1.23 14.11 20.72
C LYS A 78 1.83 12.71 20.53
N ILE A 79 1.77 12.14 19.31
CA ILE A 79 2.25 10.79 19.04
C ILE A 79 3.62 10.78 18.37
N ASP A 80 4.39 9.72 18.58
CA ASP A 80 5.54 9.40 17.74
C ASP A 80 5.06 8.55 16.54
N ILE A 81 4.87 9.19 15.40
CA ILE A 81 4.41 8.53 14.16
C ILE A 81 5.36 7.42 13.72
N ASN A 82 6.66 7.49 14.05
CA ASN A 82 7.62 6.50 13.58
C ASN A 82 7.37 5.12 14.21
N LEU A 83 6.86 5.07 15.44
CA LEU A 83 6.44 3.80 16.07
C LEU A 83 5.29 3.13 15.32
N HIS A 84 4.38 3.92 14.75
CA HIS A 84 3.26 3.41 13.95
C HIS A 84 3.70 3.05 12.53
N ARG A 85 4.60 3.83 11.91
CA ARG A 85 5.16 3.52 10.60
C ARG A 85 5.94 2.20 10.57
N GLN A 86 6.54 1.77 11.67
CA GLN A 86 7.19 0.45 11.77
C GLN A 86 6.21 -0.70 11.54
N LYS A 87 4.93 -0.50 11.81
CA LYS A 87 3.86 -1.47 11.65
C LYS A 87 3.09 -1.34 10.33
N MET A 88 3.46 -0.40 9.47
CA MET A 88 2.86 -0.14 8.18
C MET A 88 3.92 -0.25 7.09
N GLY A 89 3.96 -1.37 6.37
CA GLY A 89 4.81 -1.51 5.20
C GLY A 89 4.32 -0.62 4.06
N MET A 90 5.23 0.02 3.33
CA MET A 90 4.90 0.86 2.17
C MET A 90 5.74 0.44 0.97
N VAL A 91 5.06 0.14 -0.13
CA VAL A 91 5.64 -0.17 -1.44
C VAL A 91 5.21 0.90 -2.43
N PHE A 92 6.17 1.52 -3.08
CA PHE A 92 5.95 2.62 -4.01
C PHE A 92 5.98 2.16 -5.47
N GLN A 93 5.49 2.98 -6.37
CA GLN A 93 5.60 2.83 -7.81
C GLN A 93 7.06 2.69 -8.26
N HIS A 94 7.96 3.51 -7.71
CA HIS A 94 9.40 3.36 -7.87
C HIS A 94 9.94 2.54 -6.70
N PHE A 95 10.81 1.60 -6.99
CA PHE A 95 11.31 0.58 -6.05
C PHE A 95 11.97 1.17 -4.80
N ASN A 96 12.58 2.36 -4.91
CA ASN A 96 13.25 3.10 -3.83
C ASN A 96 14.28 2.25 -3.05
N LEU A 97 14.98 1.34 -3.75
CA LEU A 97 16.09 0.59 -3.18
C LEU A 97 17.31 1.49 -3.07
N PHE A 98 18.11 1.30 -2.02
CA PHE A 98 19.37 1.99 -1.84
C PHE A 98 20.41 1.44 -2.83
N PRO A 99 20.85 2.23 -3.83
CA PRO A 99 21.66 1.71 -4.94
C PRO A 99 23.09 1.30 -4.53
N HIS A 100 23.56 1.78 -3.38
CA HIS A 100 24.88 1.51 -2.83
C HIS A 100 24.90 0.38 -1.78
N LYS A 101 23.77 -0.30 -1.62
CA LYS A 101 23.59 -1.46 -0.73
C LYS A 101 23.20 -2.68 -1.56
N THR A 102 23.64 -3.86 -1.13
CA THR A 102 23.19 -5.11 -1.72
C THR A 102 21.69 -5.33 -1.45
N VAL A 103 21.10 -6.30 -2.10
CA VAL A 103 19.71 -6.72 -1.86
C VAL A 103 19.51 -7.07 -0.38
N LEU A 104 20.39 -7.89 0.16
CA LEU A 104 20.32 -8.33 1.55
C LEU A 104 20.45 -7.14 2.52
N GLU A 105 21.42 -6.24 2.30
CA GLU A 105 21.59 -5.03 3.10
C GLU A 105 20.38 -4.09 3.01
N ASN A 106 19.70 -3.98 1.86
CA ASN A 106 18.46 -3.22 1.71
C ASN A 106 17.35 -3.74 2.63
N ILE A 107 17.22 -5.08 2.72
CA ILE A 107 16.17 -5.73 3.52
C ILE A 107 16.49 -5.62 5.01
N MET A 108 17.73 -5.86 5.40
CA MET A 108 18.18 -5.86 6.80
C MET A 108 18.25 -4.46 7.43
N LEU A 109 18.33 -3.40 6.59
CA LEU A 109 18.65 -2.04 7.05
C LEU A 109 17.73 -1.54 8.18
N ALA A 110 16.42 -1.64 7.99
CA ALA A 110 15.47 -1.12 8.97
C ALA A 110 15.42 -1.97 10.26
N PRO A 111 15.25 -3.31 10.21
CA PRO A 111 15.25 -4.15 11.40
C PRO A 111 16.48 -3.97 12.30
N VAL A 112 17.67 -3.89 11.69
CA VAL A 112 18.94 -3.73 12.42
C VAL A 112 19.10 -2.31 12.96
N THR A 113 18.85 -1.28 12.12
CA THR A 113 19.01 0.14 12.52
C THR A 113 18.08 0.49 13.67
N LEU A 114 16.84 -0.02 13.66
CA LEU A 114 15.85 0.19 14.71
C LEU A 114 16.01 -0.76 15.90
N LYS A 115 17.02 -1.64 15.87
CA LYS A 115 17.31 -2.62 16.93
C LYS A 115 16.12 -3.56 17.24
N ILE A 116 15.33 -3.88 16.24
CA ILE A 116 14.22 -4.83 16.32
C ILE A 116 14.76 -6.25 16.26
N GLN A 117 15.80 -6.46 15.43
CA GLN A 117 16.51 -7.74 15.25
C GLN A 117 18.02 -7.49 15.33
N SER A 118 18.76 -8.50 15.80
CA SER A 118 20.21 -8.53 15.63
C SER A 118 20.58 -8.71 14.15
N GLU A 119 21.82 -8.45 13.78
CA GLU A 119 22.29 -8.61 12.41
C GLU A 119 22.13 -10.04 11.90
N GLU A 120 22.40 -11.05 12.75
CA GLU A 120 22.27 -12.46 12.43
C GLU A 120 20.81 -12.89 12.23
N GLU A 121 19.92 -12.44 13.12
CA GLU A 121 18.46 -12.67 13.00
C GLU A 121 17.90 -12.02 11.74
N ALA A 122 18.27 -10.76 11.49
CA ALA A 122 17.82 -10.02 10.31
C ALA A 122 18.31 -10.65 9.00
N ARG A 123 19.57 -11.19 8.97
CA ARG A 123 20.09 -11.94 7.81
C ARG A 123 19.27 -13.19 7.56
N THR A 124 19.10 -14.01 8.59
CA THR A 124 18.33 -15.26 8.48
C THR A 124 16.89 -15.01 8.04
N HIS A 125 16.27 -13.96 8.56
CA HIS A 125 14.91 -13.55 8.17
C HIS A 125 14.85 -13.06 6.73
N ALA A 126 15.78 -12.18 6.33
CA ALA A 126 15.87 -11.64 4.96
C ALA A 126 16.10 -12.75 3.92
N GLU A 127 16.98 -13.74 4.22
CA GLU A 127 17.23 -14.89 3.34
C GLU A 127 15.96 -15.75 3.15
N LYS A 128 15.17 -15.97 4.20
CA LYS A 128 13.87 -16.67 4.11
C LYS A 128 12.87 -15.90 3.23
N LEU A 129 12.78 -14.58 3.40
CA LEU A 129 11.90 -13.75 2.60
C LEU A 129 12.34 -13.70 1.14
N LEU A 130 13.66 -13.66 0.86
CA LEU A 130 14.18 -13.74 -0.50
C LEU A 130 13.92 -15.08 -1.16
N ALA A 131 14.05 -16.18 -0.41
CA ALA A 131 13.71 -17.51 -0.92
C ALA A 131 12.23 -17.62 -1.31
N ARG A 132 11.35 -16.99 -0.56
CA ARG A 132 9.90 -16.95 -0.84
C ARG A 132 9.55 -16.30 -2.18
N VAL A 133 10.34 -15.34 -2.64
CA VAL A 133 10.13 -14.62 -3.90
C VAL A 133 11.11 -15.06 -5.00
N ASP A 134 11.76 -16.23 -4.84
CA ASP A 134 12.73 -16.82 -5.77
C ASP A 134 13.90 -15.88 -6.15
N LEU A 135 14.43 -15.14 -5.14
CA LEU A 135 15.52 -14.18 -5.33
C LEU A 135 16.67 -14.38 -4.30
N LEU A 136 16.77 -15.54 -3.67
CA LEU A 136 17.84 -15.80 -2.70
C LEU A 136 19.24 -15.75 -3.37
N ASP A 137 19.35 -16.19 -4.62
CA ASP A 137 20.58 -16.13 -5.42
C ASP A 137 21.04 -14.70 -5.72
N LYS A 138 20.16 -13.70 -5.51
CA LYS A 138 20.42 -12.26 -5.71
C LYS A 138 20.78 -11.51 -4.43
N ALA A 139 20.90 -12.18 -3.29
CA ALA A 139 21.11 -11.56 -1.98
C ALA A 139 22.31 -10.58 -1.96
N GLU A 140 23.40 -10.93 -2.59
CA GLU A 140 24.66 -10.13 -2.62
C GLU A 140 24.76 -9.20 -3.84
N GLU A 141 23.75 -9.22 -4.74
CA GLU A 141 23.69 -8.34 -5.89
C GLU A 141 23.28 -6.92 -5.51
N TYR A 142 23.65 -5.95 -6.36
CA TYR A 142 23.21 -4.55 -6.22
C TYR A 142 21.97 -4.28 -7.07
N PRO A 143 21.12 -3.31 -6.68
CA PRO A 143 19.88 -3.01 -7.39
C PRO A 143 20.02 -2.72 -8.89
N ASN A 144 21.16 -2.15 -9.33
CA ASN A 144 21.42 -1.87 -10.74
C ASN A 144 21.58 -3.12 -11.63
N MET A 145 21.83 -4.28 -11.03
CA MET A 145 21.98 -5.56 -11.73
C MET A 145 20.66 -6.32 -11.89
N LEU A 146 19.54 -5.76 -11.41
CA LEU A 146 18.25 -6.43 -11.32
C LEU A 146 17.24 -5.87 -12.33
N SER A 147 16.31 -6.72 -12.78
CA SER A 147 15.15 -6.31 -13.56
C SER A 147 14.17 -5.46 -12.73
N GLY A 148 13.21 -4.80 -13.39
CA GLY A 148 12.16 -4.03 -12.72
C GLY A 148 11.33 -4.89 -11.76
N GLY A 149 10.86 -6.06 -12.23
CA GLY A 149 10.08 -7.00 -11.42
C GLY A 149 10.86 -7.53 -10.21
N GLN A 150 12.14 -7.86 -10.38
CA GLN A 150 13.00 -8.26 -9.27
C GLN A 150 13.14 -7.15 -8.22
N LYS A 151 13.40 -5.90 -8.65
CA LYS A 151 13.47 -4.75 -7.75
C LYS A 151 12.18 -4.54 -6.96
N GLN A 152 11.04 -4.73 -7.62
CA GLN A 152 9.74 -4.55 -6.96
C GLN A 152 9.46 -5.66 -5.95
N ARG A 153 9.75 -6.91 -6.28
CA ARG A 153 9.65 -8.03 -5.32
C ARG A 153 10.56 -7.81 -4.11
N ILE A 154 11.79 -7.32 -4.32
CA ILE A 154 12.70 -6.95 -3.22
C ILE A 154 12.14 -5.78 -2.40
N ALA A 155 11.50 -4.78 -3.02
CA ALA A 155 10.86 -3.69 -2.28
C ALA A 155 9.70 -4.19 -1.40
N ILE A 156 8.94 -5.19 -1.87
CA ILE A 156 7.92 -5.87 -1.06
C ILE A 156 8.57 -6.61 0.11
N VAL A 157 9.58 -7.43 -0.16
CA VAL A 157 10.33 -8.20 0.86
C VAL A 157 10.94 -7.27 1.91
N ARG A 158 11.51 -6.14 1.49
CA ARG A 158 12.05 -5.12 2.41
C ARG A 158 10.98 -4.58 3.35
N ALA A 159 9.77 -4.34 2.85
CA ALA A 159 8.66 -3.90 3.69
C ALA A 159 8.20 -5.00 4.66
N LEU A 160 8.15 -6.25 4.20
CA LEU A 160 7.78 -7.42 5.01
C LEU A 160 8.80 -7.74 6.11
N ALA A 161 10.08 -7.40 5.93
CA ALA A 161 11.12 -7.62 6.93
C ALA A 161 10.88 -6.88 8.26
N MET A 162 10.00 -5.89 8.27
CA MET A 162 9.54 -5.19 9.47
C MET A 162 8.34 -5.87 10.16
N GLU A 163 7.84 -6.99 9.63
CA GLU A 163 6.64 -7.70 10.12
C GLU A 163 5.44 -6.76 10.32
N PRO A 164 5.03 -6.03 9.26
CA PRO A 164 4.00 -5.02 9.37
C PRO A 164 2.61 -5.64 9.60
N GLU A 165 1.74 -4.91 10.29
CA GLU A 165 0.33 -5.27 10.47
C GLU A 165 -0.52 -4.90 9.23
N VAL A 166 -0.05 -3.96 8.40
CA VAL A 166 -0.70 -3.48 7.17
C VAL A 166 0.35 -3.22 6.09
N MET A 167 0.05 -3.61 4.86
CA MET A 167 0.83 -3.28 3.68
C MET A 167 0.10 -2.26 2.80
N LEU A 168 0.77 -1.18 2.46
CA LEU A 168 0.30 -0.11 1.59
C LEU A 168 1.03 -0.20 0.24
N PHE A 169 0.30 -0.32 -0.86
CA PHE A 169 0.86 -0.43 -2.21
C PHE A 169 0.40 0.75 -3.08
N ASP A 170 1.34 1.58 -3.50
CA ASP A 170 1.08 2.75 -4.35
C ASP A 170 1.49 2.45 -5.80
N GLU A 171 0.54 1.95 -6.59
CA GLU A 171 0.73 1.55 -8.00
C GLU A 171 1.96 0.65 -8.23
N PRO A 172 2.07 -0.51 -7.56
CA PRO A 172 3.30 -1.31 -7.49
C PRO A 172 3.76 -1.88 -8.83
N THR A 173 2.90 -1.88 -9.86
CA THR A 173 3.19 -2.44 -11.20
C THR A 173 3.38 -1.39 -12.28
N SER A 174 3.03 -0.11 -12.03
CA SER A 174 2.96 0.92 -13.06
C SER A 174 4.31 1.32 -13.68
N ALA A 175 5.43 1.00 -13.02
CA ALA A 175 6.79 1.23 -13.54
C ALA A 175 7.44 -0.03 -14.13
N LEU A 176 6.65 -1.09 -14.37
CA LEU A 176 7.12 -2.38 -14.87
C LEU A 176 6.72 -2.61 -16.32
N ASP A 177 7.56 -3.36 -17.01
CA ASP A 177 7.18 -3.94 -18.30
C ASP A 177 6.07 -4.99 -18.11
N PRO A 178 5.11 -5.12 -19.05
CA PRO A 178 3.98 -6.04 -18.91
C PRO A 178 4.35 -7.49 -18.58
N GLU A 179 5.49 -7.97 -19.09
CA GLU A 179 6.00 -9.33 -18.83
C GLU A 179 6.38 -9.56 -17.36
N MET A 180 6.68 -8.49 -16.60
CA MET A 180 7.12 -8.57 -15.20
C MET A 180 5.98 -8.33 -14.20
N VAL A 181 4.82 -7.87 -14.66
CA VAL A 181 3.66 -7.52 -13.81
C VAL A 181 3.15 -8.76 -13.07
N GLY A 182 3.03 -9.89 -13.77
CA GLY A 182 2.50 -11.14 -13.22
C GLY A 182 3.24 -11.60 -11.96
N GLU A 183 4.58 -11.63 -11.99
CA GLU A 183 5.42 -12.06 -10.88
C GLU A 183 5.21 -11.22 -9.60
N VAL A 184 4.96 -9.91 -9.75
CA VAL A 184 4.70 -9.01 -8.63
C VAL A 184 3.30 -9.22 -8.08
N LEU A 185 2.31 -9.37 -8.97
CA LEU A 185 0.92 -9.63 -8.57
C LEU A 185 0.78 -10.97 -7.86
N ASP A 186 1.52 -11.99 -8.27
CA ASP A 186 1.49 -13.32 -7.63
C ASP A 186 1.98 -13.25 -6.18
N VAL A 187 3.07 -12.52 -5.91
CA VAL A 187 3.52 -12.26 -4.52
C VAL A 187 2.44 -11.55 -3.71
N MET A 188 1.75 -10.55 -4.30
CA MET A 188 0.68 -9.83 -3.61
C MET A 188 -0.55 -10.72 -3.36
N LYS A 189 -0.88 -11.64 -4.28
CA LYS A 189 -1.96 -12.64 -4.08
C LYS A 189 -1.64 -13.59 -2.93
N GLU A 190 -0.40 -14.07 -2.85
CA GLU A 190 0.03 -14.91 -1.72
C GLU A 190 -0.14 -14.19 -0.38
N LEU A 191 0.28 -12.92 -0.28
CA LEU A 191 0.10 -12.12 0.93
C LEU A 191 -1.38 -11.98 1.32
N ALA A 192 -2.26 -11.78 0.34
CA ALA A 192 -3.69 -11.70 0.57
C ALA A 192 -4.26 -13.02 1.11
N HIS A 193 -3.87 -14.16 0.51
CA HIS A 193 -4.30 -15.49 0.96
C HIS A 193 -3.80 -15.83 2.37
N GLU A 194 -2.67 -15.28 2.80
CA GLU A 194 -2.15 -15.41 4.16
C GLU A 194 -2.88 -14.50 5.17
N GLY A 195 -3.82 -13.70 4.72
CA GLY A 195 -4.61 -12.79 5.58
C GLY A 195 -3.89 -11.49 5.92
N MET A 196 -2.89 -11.07 5.12
CA MET A 196 -2.26 -9.76 5.26
C MET A 196 -3.28 -8.65 5.00
N THR A 197 -3.38 -7.69 5.91
CA THR A 197 -4.17 -6.48 5.66
C THR A 197 -3.49 -5.63 4.59
N MET A 198 -4.18 -5.34 3.50
CA MET A 198 -3.59 -4.60 2.39
C MET A 198 -4.49 -3.46 1.90
N ILE A 199 -3.86 -2.34 1.54
CA ILE A 199 -4.52 -1.26 0.81
C ILE A 199 -3.69 -1.01 -0.44
N VAL A 200 -4.31 -1.22 -1.61
CA VAL A 200 -3.62 -1.24 -2.90
C VAL A 200 -4.22 -0.20 -3.83
N VAL A 201 -3.45 0.81 -4.19
CA VAL A 201 -3.77 1.67 -5.34
C VAL A 201 -3.29 0.94 -6.58
N THR A 202 -4.18 0.63 -7.52
CA THR A 202 -3.83 -0.16 -8.70
C THR A 202 -4.65 0.21 -9.93
N HIS A 203 -4.07 -0.06 -11.10
CA HIS A 203 -4.73 -0.07 -12.40
C HIS A 203 -4.96 -1.50 -12.92
N GLU A 204 -4.55 -2.52 -12.17
CA GLU A 204 -4.73 -3.94 -12.49
C GLU A 204 -6.13 -4.40 -12.05
N MET A 205 -7.14 -4.20 -12.92
CA MET A 205 -8.54 -4.49 -12.57
C MET A 205 -8.78 -5.98 -12.34
N GLY A 206 -8.08 -6.85 -13.09
CA GLY A 206 -8.13 -8.31 -12.90
C GLY A 206 -7.66 -8.72 -11.51
N PHE A 207 -6.54 -8.16 -11.04
CA PHE A 207 -6.04 -8.37 -9.69
C PHE A 207 -7.02 -7.84 -8.63
N ALA A 208 -7.51 -6.61 -8.81
CA ALA A 208 -8.46 -6.01 -7.86
C ALA A 208 -9.74 -6.85 -7.74
N ARG A 209 -10.25 -7.40 -8.87
CA ARG A 209 -11.43 -8.27 -8.88
C ARG A 209 -11.19 -9.60 -8.17
N GLU A 210 -10.00 -10.19 -8.34
CA GLU A 210 -9.67 -11.51 -7.80
C GLU A 210 -9.39 -11.48 -6.29
N VAL A 211 -8.74 -10.43 -5.80
CA VAL A 211 -8.09 -10.44 -4.47
C VAL A 211 -8.74 -9.50 -3.47
N ALA A 212 -9.38 -8.41 -3.93
CA ALA A 212 -9.91 -7.43 -3.01
C ALA A 212 -11.23 -7.88 -2.37
N ASP A 213 -11.34 -7.69 -1.06
CA ASP A 213 -12.62 -7.83 -0.34
C ASP A 213 -13.52 -6.61 -0.60
N LYS A 214 -12.90 -5.47 -0.90
CA LYS A 214 -13.60 -4.21 -1.11
C LYS A 214 -12.87 -3.35 -2.12
N ILE A 215 -13.65 -2.74 -3.00
CA ILE A 215 -13.20 -1.72 -3.93
C ILE A 215 -13.64 -0.35 -3.45
N VAL A 216 -12.74 0.62 -3.54
CA VAL A 216 -13.01 2.04 -3.30
C VAL A 216 -12.74 2.79 -4.60
N PHE A 217 -13.80 3.32 -5.22
CA PHE A 217 -13.67 4.14 -6.41
C PHE A 217 -13.54 5.61 -6.03
N MET A 218 -12.45 6.25 -6.49
CA MET A 218 -12.18 7.67 -6.25
C MET A 218 -12.19 8.46 -7.55
N ALA A 219 -12.84 9.61 -7.54
CA ALA A 219 -12.73 10.62 -8.58
C ALA A 219 -12.84 12.03 -7.97
N ASP A 220 -12.16 12.99 -8.58
CA ASP A 220 -12.19 14.40 -8.21
C ASP A 220 -11.94 14.67 -6.70
N GLY A 221 -11.05 13.88 -6.10
CA GLY A 221 -10.69 13.99 -4.68
C GLY A 221 -11.67 13.32 -3.71
N GLN A 222 -12.74 12.70 -4.19
CA GLN A 222 -13.78 12.12 -3.36
C GLN A 222 -13.87 10.59 -3.53
N ILE A 223 -14.33 9.90 -2.49
CA ILE A 223 -14.78 8.51 -2.59
C ILE A 223 -16.23 8.54 -3.10
N LEU A 224 -16.43 8.19 -4.37
CA LEU A 224 -17.75 8.24 -4.98
C LEU A 224 -18.55 6.96 -4.79
N GLU A 225 -17.85 5.82 -4.71
CA GLU A 225 -18.49 4.52 -4.54
C GLU A 225 -17.55 3.55 -3.82
N LYS A 226 -18.11 2.65 -3.03
CA LYS A 226 -17.39 1.57 -2.36
C LYS A 226 -18.31 0.37 -2.20
N GLY A 227 -17.77 -0.82 -2.49
CA GLY A 227 -18.52 -2.07 -2.44
C GLY A 227 -17.62 -3.27 -2.64
N THR A 228 -18.21 -4.45 -2.77
CA THR A 228 -17.49 -5.66 -3.20
C THR A 228 -17.01 -5.53 -4.65
N PRO A 229 -16.06 -6.35 -5.10
CA PRO A 229 -15.67 -6.37 -6.51
C PRO A 229 -16.87 -6.56 -7.46
N GLU A 230 -17.81 -7.46 -7.14
CA GLU A 230 -19.01 -7.69 -7.92
C GLU A 230 -19.90 -6.44 -8.02
N GLU A 231 -20.14 -5.75 -6.89
CA GLU A 231 -20.92 -4.52 -6.87
C GLU A 231 -20.33 -3.42 -7.73
N ILE A 232 -19.01 -3.23 -7.67
CA ILE A 232 -18.33 -2.12 -8.36
C ILE A 232 -18.06 -2.44 -9.83
N PHE A 233 -17.67 -3.68 -10.18
CA PHE A 233 -17.30 -4.02 -11.55
C PHE A 233 -18.52 -4.44 -12.41
N ASP A 234 -19.51 -5.10 -11.81
CA ASP A 234 -20.64 -5.65 -12.57
C ASP A 234 -21.92 -4.83 -12.38
N HIS A 235 -22.09 -4.18 -11.23
CA HIS A 235 -23.31 -3.46 -10.88
C HIS A 235 -23.06 -2.06 -10.30
N PRO A 236 -22.15 -1.24 -10.88
CA PRO A 236 -21.86 0.08 -10.34
C PRO A 236 -23.12 0.97 -10.33
N GLN A 237 -23.33 1.71 -9.24
CA GLN A 237 -24.47 2.60 -9.09
C GLN A 237 -24.17 4.04 -9.48
N ASN A 238 -22.92 4.48 -9.27
CA ASN A 238 -22.51 5.83 -9.60
C ASN A 238 -22.16 5.94 -11.10
N GLU A 239 -22.73 6.92 -11.80
CA GLU A 239 -22.49 7.12 -13.25
C GLU A 239 -21.01 7.33 -13.59
N ARG A 240 -20.22 7.96 -12.70
CA ARG A 240 -18.80 8.18 -12.90
C ARG A 240 -18.03 6.86 -12.81
N THR A 241 -18.45 5.95 -11.89
CA THR A 241 -17.91 4.59 -11.77
C THR A 241 -18.23 3.79 -13.04
N LYS A 242 -19.47 3.79 -13.52
CA LYS A 242 -19.88 3.10 -14.77
C LYS A 242 -19.02 3.53 -15.94
N CYS A 243 -18.94 4.84 -16.19
CA CYS A 243 -18.11 5.39 -17.27
C CYS A 243 -16.62 5.03 -17.15
N PHE A 244 -16.10 4.89 -15.94
CA PHE A 244 -14.71 4.48 -15.73
C PHE A 244 -14.53 2.99 -16.04
N ILE A 245 -15.39 2.13 -15.48
CA ILE A 245 -15.32 0.68 -15.67
C ILE A 245 -15.47 0.30 -17.15
N GLU A 246 -16.43 0.89 -17.89
CA GLU A 246 -16.61 0.68 -19.33
C GLU A 246 -15.38 1.02 -20.20
N LYS A 247 -14.47 1.83 -19.69
CA LYS A 247 -13.25 2.24 -20.42
C LYS A 247 -12.04 1.38 -20.11
N VAL A 248 -12.05 0.70 -18.94
CA VAL A 248 -10.87 -0.04 -18.47
C VAL A 248 -11.06 -1.55 -18.50
N LEU A 249 -12.27 -2.05 -18.66
CA LEU A 249 -12.65 -3.43 -18.97
C LEU A 249 -13.11 -3.57 -20.40
#